data_2346739ccde671e45bb4d38b728a0aec
#
_entry.id   2346739ccde671e45bb4d38b728a0aec
#
_cell.length_a   1.000
_cell.length_b   1.000
_cell.length_c   1.000
_cell.angle_alpha   90.00
_cell.angle_beta   90.00
_cell.angle_gamma   90.00
#
_symmetry.space_group_name_H-M   'P 1'
#
loop_
_entity.id
_entity.type
_entity.pdbx_description
1 polymer ?
#
loop_
_entity_poly.entity_id
_entity_poly.type
_entity_poly.pdbx_seq_one_letter_code
_entity_poly.pdbx_strand_id
1 'polypeptide(L)'
;MNNWPNFPDYFSQQSLWKEVVQQSRSTKDQLEQLEKITMNHKDLFPTCDLYQKEDSLFLDVELAGLTKDDIHVTLKNGLIVLEGTYQTFTPGSHYFIKERVSKKFSKEIPLPFPVNQAKISYTFQNGLLNIILPIESDNESPIPISF
;
A
#
# COMPACT_ATOMS: atom_id res chain seq x y z
N MET A 1 -30.70 6.71 8.85
CA MET A 1 -30.25 6.97 7.46
C MET A 1 -28.75 6.82 7.42
N ASN A 2 -28.28 5.79 6.81
CA ASN A 2 -26.86 5.58 6.63
C ASN A 2 -26.40 6.45 5.48
N ASN A 3 -25.71 7.55 5.78
CA ASN A 3 -24.96 8.33 4.80
C ASN A 3 -23.66 7.60 4.41
N TRP A 4 -23.77 6.35 4.00
CA TRP A 4 -22.70 5.74 3.26
C TRP A 4 -22.73 6.32 1.86
N PRO A 5 -21.61 6.85 1.36
CA PRO A 5 -21.57 7.25 -0.04
C PRO A 5 -21.97 6.04 -0.89
N ASN A 6 -22.88 6.24 -1.79
CA ASN A 6 -23.34 5.21 -2.70
C ASN A 6 -22.14 4.56 -3.39
N PHE A 7 -21.95 3.28 -3.18
CA PHE A 7 -20.86 2.50 -3.75
C PHE A 7 -20.77 2.47 -5.30
N PRO A 8 -21.73 2.93 -6.08
CA PRO A 8 -21.50 3.16 -7.50
C PRO A 8 -20.34 4.14 -7.80
N ASP A 9 -19.98 4.96 -6.82
CA ASP A 9 -18.89 5.91 -6.94
C ASP A 9 -17.48 5.31 -6.79
N TYR A 10 -17.36 4.02 -6.54
CA TYR A 10 -16.05 3.37 -6.56
C TYR A 10 -15.36 3.53 -7.92
N PHE A 11 -16.13 3.45 -9.00
CA PHE A 11 -15.62 3.69 -10.36
C PHE A 11 -15.38 5.17 -10.64
N SER A 12 -16.17 6.07 -10.07
CA SER A 12 -15.96 7.52 -10.22
C SER A 12 -14.76 8.00 -9.39
N GLN A 13 -14.48 7.39 -8.25
CA GLN A 13 -13.24 7.66 -7.51
C GLN A 13 -12.00 7.21 -8.28
N GLN A 14 -12.07 6.12 -9.01
CA GLN A 14 -10.98 5.70 -9.89
C GLN A 14 -10.77 6.70 -11.05
N SER A 15 -11.84 7.27 -11.60
CA SER A 15 -11.72 8.30 -12.63
C SER A 15 -11.18 9.61 -12.07
N LEU A 16 -11.56 9.99 -10.85
CA LEU A 16 -11.00 11.12 -10.12
C LEU A 16 -9.50 10.93 -9.83
N TRP A 17 -9.10 9.73 -9.43
CA TRP A 17 -7.68 9.37 -9.27
C TRP A 17 -6.92 9.50 -10.58
N LYS A 18 -7.49 9.04 -11.69
CA LYS A 18 -6.89 9.20 -13.02
C LYS A 18 -6.71 10.66 -13.39
N GLU A 19 -7.69 11.52 -13.11
CA GLU A 19 -7.59 12.95 -13.35
C GLU A 19 -6.54 13.62 -12.46
N VAL A 20 -6.53 13.31 -11.17
CA VAL A 20 -5.55 13.85 -10.21
C VAL A 20 -4.13 13.41 -10.59
N VAL A 21 -3.94 12.17 -10.98
CA VAL A 21 -2.66 11.63 -11.40
C VAL A 21 -2.22 12.25 -12.74
N GLN A 22 -3.13 12.50 -13.68
CA GLN A 22 -2.82 13.23 -14.92
C GLN A 22 -2.42 14.68 -14.66
N GLN A 23 -3.05 15.35 -13.70
CA GLN A 23 -2.70 16.71 -13.31
C GLN A 23 -1.38 16.79 -12.55
N SER A 24 -0.95 15.73 -11.89
CA SER A 24 0.24 15.67 -11.04
C SER A 24 1.52 15.18 -11.74
N ARG A 25 1.61 15.26 -13.07
CA ARG A 25 2.76 14.87 -13.90
C ARG A 25 3.04 13.37 -14.00
N SER A 26 2.07 12.52 -13.78
CA SER A 26 2.28 11.10 -13.95
C SER A 26 2.47 10.73 -15.42
N THR A 27 3.46 9.90 -15.69
CA THR A 27 3.67 9.32 -17.00
C THR A 27 2.60 8.26 -17.28
N LYS A 28 2.37 7.98 -18.56
CA LYS A 28 1.46 6.89 -19.00
C LYS A 28 1.79 5.56 -18.31
N ASP A 29 3.08 5.28 -18.08
CA ASP A 29 3.54 4.06 -17.43
C ASP A 29 3.10 3.96 -15.97
N GLN A 30 3.04 5.09 -15.25
CA GLN A 30 2.56 5.14 -13.88
C GLN A 30 1.06 4.89 -13.81
N LEU A 31 0.28 5.40 -14.76
CA LEU A 31 -1.15 5.12 -14.87
C LEU A 31 -1.42 3.65 -15.16
N GLU A 32 -0.67 3.05 -16.07
CA GLU A 32 -0.78 1.62 -16.38
C GLU A 32 -0.43 0.75 -15.17
N GLN A 33 0.56 1.16 -14.38
CA GLN A 33 0.89 0.48 -13.11
C GLN A 33 -0.24 0.59 -12.10
N LEU A 34 -0.85 1.77 -11.96
CA LEU A 34 -2.00 1.97 -11.07
C LEU A 34 -3.22 1.15 -11.53
N GLU A 35 -3.46 1.07 -12.81
CA GLU A 35 -4.53 0.23 -13.38
C GLU A 35 -4.29 -1.27 -13.12
N LYS A 36 -3.05 -1.72 -13.21
CA LYS A 36 -2.70 -3.11 -12.87
C LYS A 36 -2.92 -3.41 -11.39
N ILE A 37 -2.65 -2.46 -10.50
CA ILE A 37 -2.91 -2.60 -9.06
C ILE A 37 -4.41 -2.69 -8.79
N THR A 38 -5.21 -1.85 -9.44
CA THR A 38 -6.67 -1.80 -9.23
C THR A 38 -7.43 -2.93 -9.91
N MET A 39 -6.90 -3.50 -10.98
CA MET A 39 -7.56 -4.57 -11.74
C MET A 39 -7.28 -5.98 -11.22
N ASN A 40 -6.27 -6.18 -10.40
CA ASN A 40 -5.91 -7.50 -9.88
C ASN A 40 -6.76 -7.87 -8.65
N HIS A 41 -8.08 -7.90 -8.84
CA HIS A 41 -9.07 -8.15 -7.78
C HIS A 41 -9.09 -9.58 -7.24
N LYS A 42 -8.28 -10.50 -7.77
CA LYS A 42 -8.37 -11.91 -7.41
C LYS A 42 -7.78 -12.24 -6.03
N ASP A 43 -6.89 -11.44 -5.52
CA ASP A 43 -6.34 -11.60 -4.18
C ASP A 43 -5.98 -10.24 -3.59
N LEU A 44 -6.96 -9.61 -2.96
CA LEU A 44 -6.80 -8.31 -2.31
C LEU A 44 -6.13 -8.39 -0.94
N PHE A 45 -5.82 -9.60 -0.48
CA PHE A 45 -5.23 -9.76 0.85
C PHE A 45 -3.71 -9.62 0.83
N PRO A 46 -3.11 -8.86 1.77
CA PRO A 46 -3.79 -7.95 2.68
C PRO A 46 -4.32 -6.70 1.94
N THR A 47 -5.49 -6.21 2.35
CA THR A 47 -6.05 -4.98 1.77
C THR A 47 -5.21 -3.79 2.16
N CYS A 48 -4.91 -2.92 1.22
CA CYS A 48 -4.11 -1.75 1.45
C CYS A 48 -4.55 -0.57 0.60
N ASP A 49 -4.28 0.63 1.12
CA ASP A 49 -4.45 1.89 0.43
C ASP A 49 -3.09 2.57 0.29
N LEU A 50 -2.78 3.01 -0.92
CA LEU A 50 -1.61 3.83 -1.20
C LEU A 50 -2.09 5.20 -1.67
N TYR A 51 -1.70 6.25 -0.95
CA TYR A 51 -2.13 7.61 -1.23
C TYR A 51 -1.01 8.60 -0.99
N GLN A 52 -1.12 9.78 -1.58
CA GLN A 52 -0.21 10.87 -1.39
C GLN A 52 -0.84 11.97 -0.56
N LYS A 53 -0.08 12.48 0.39
CA LYS A 53 -0.41 13.68 1.13
C LYS A 53 0.85 14.53 1.24
N GLU A 54 0.78 15.78 0.77
CA GLU A 54 1.94 16.65 0.69
C GLU A 54 3.09 15.98 -0.09
N ASP A 55 4.28 15.93 0.47
CA ASP A 55 5.49 15.39 -0.15
C ASP A 55 5.76 13.92 0.23
N SER A 56 4.75 13.20 0.67
CA SER A 56 4.92 11.82 1.12
C SER A 56 3.84 10.91 0.56
N LEU A 57 4.23 9.68 0.30
CA LEU A 57 3.32 8.58 0.08
C LEU A 57 3.00 7.91 1.42
N PHE A 58 1.78 7.48 1.57
CA PHE A 58 1.29 6.73 2.71
C PHE A 58 0.75 5.39 2.24
N LEU A 59 1.17 4.35 2.89
CA LEU A 59 0.66 3.00 2.66
C LEU A 59 0.03 2.48 3.94
N ASP A 60 -1.27 2.29 3.90
CA ASP A 60 -2.04 1.68 4.98
C ASP A 60 -2.35 0.22 4.62
N VAL A 61 -2.02 -0.69 5.51
CA VAL A 61 -2.23 -2.13 5.30
C VAL A 61 -3.00 -2.72 6.47
N GLU A 62 -4.12 -3.35 6.19
CA GLU A 62 -4.93 -4.03 7.20
C GLU A 62 -4.35 -5.43 7.50
N LEU A 63 -3.84 -5.60 8.72
CA LEU A 63 -3.17 -6.81 9.17
C LEU A 63 -3.67 -7.24 10.55
N ALA A 64 -4.98 -7.22 10.74
CA ALA A 64 -5.59 -7.61 12.01
C ALA A 64 -5.21 -9.03 12.42
N GLY A 65 -4.79 -9.18 13.67
CA GLY A 65 -4.38 -10.47 14.21
C GLY A 65 -2.93 -10.89 13.94
N LEU A 66 -2.16 -10.03 13.23
CA LEU A 66 -0.73 -10.23 13.03
C LEU A 66 0.11 -9.39 13.98
N THR A 67 1.32 -9.83 14.23
CA THR A 67 2.35 -9.09 14.95
C THR A 67 3.43 -8.62 13.98
N LYS A 68 4.33 -7.77 14.47
CA LYS A 68 5.49 -7.33 13.67
C LYS A 68 6.35 -8.48 13.16
N ASP A 69 6.42 -9.55 13.95
CA ASP A 69 7.27 -10.71 13.63
C ASP A 69 6.68 -11.59 12.51
N ASP A 70 5.39 -11.40 12.24
CA ASP A 70 4.67 -12.16 11.19
C ASP A 70 4.78 -11.51 9.81
N ILE A 71 5.36 -10.31 9.73
CA ILE A 71 5.35 -9.49 8.51
C ILE A 71 6.76 -9.08 8.13
N HIS A 72 7.09 -9.25 6.87
CA HIS A 72 8.30 -8.73 6.26
C HIS A 72 7.93 -7.70 5.19
N VAL A 73 8.55 -6.53 5.28
CA VAL A 73 8.38 -5.44 4.32
C VAL A 73 9.72 -5.11 3.71
N THR A 74 9.81 -5.20 2.41
CA THR A 74 11.00 -4.82 1.66
C THR A 74 10.68 -3.79 0.59
N LEU A 75 11.59 -2.86 0.37
CA LEU A 75 11.52 -1.92 -0.74
C LEU A 75 12.66 -2.22 -1.70
N LYS A 76 12.32 -2.56 -2.92
CA LYS A 76 13.31 -2.88 -3.96
C LYS A 76 12.81 -2.40 -5.32
N ASN A 77 13.64 -1.63 -6.01
CA ASN A 77 13.35 -1.15 -7.37
C ASN A 77 11.99 -0.45 -7.52
N GLY A 78 11.62 0.39 -6.55
CA GLY A 78 10.33 1.08 -6.58
C GLY A 78 9.11 0.21 -6.25
N LEU A 79 9.34 -1.02 -5.78
CA LEU A 79 8.29 -1.94 -5.34
C LEU A 79 8.38 -2.12 -3.82
N ILE A 80 7.26 -1.97 -3.14
CA ILE A 80 7.10 -2.49 -1.78
C ILE A 80 6.60 -3.93 -1.89
N VAL A 81 7.31 -4.83 -1.25
CA VAL A 81 6.90 -6.22 -1.13
C VAL A 81 6.51 -6.51 0.31
N LEU A 82 5.26 -6.89 0.50
CA LEU A 82 4.70 -7.31 1.79
C LEU A 82 4.59 -8.82 1.80
N GLU A 83 5.28 -9.47 2.72
CA GLU A 83 5.22 -10.92 2.86
C GLU A 83 4.89 -11.29 4.30
N GLY A 84 4.15 -12.35 4.47
CA GLY A 84 3.82 -12.84 5.79
C GLY A 84 3.00 -14.11 5.79
N THR A 85 2.69 -14.57 7.00
CA THR A 85 1.82 -15.74 7.21
C THR A 85 0.67 -15.33 8.11
N TYR A 86 -0.54 -15.46 7.59
CA TYR A 86 -1.77 -15.26 8.33
C TYR A 86 -2.33 -16.61 8.75
N GLN A 87 -2.09 -16.97 10.00
CA GLN A 87 -2.53 -18.25 10.53
C GLN A 87 -3.68 -18.04 11.51
N THR A 88 -4.85 -18.49 11.13
CA THR A 88 -6.06 -18.39 11.93
C THR A 88 -6.60 -19.76 12.38
N PHE A 89 -5.94 -20.83 11.95
CA PHE A 89 -6.32 -22.19 12.29
C PHE A 89 -5.75 -22.57 13.66
N THR A 90 -6.61 -23.10 14.53
CA THR A 90 -6.22 -23.68 15.82
C THR A 90 -6.21 -25.21 15.69
N PRO A 91 -5.05 -25.86 15.77
CA PRO A 91 -4.97 -27.32 15.68
C PRO A 91 -5.79 -28.00 16.77
N GLY A 92 -6.40 -29.14 16.43
CA GLY A 92 -7.19 -29.93 17.36
C GLY A 92 -8.59 -29.39 17.62
N SER A 93 -8.97 -28.29 17.00
CA SER A 93 -10.31 -27.72 17.12
C SER A 93 -11.27 -28.24 16.05
N HIS A 94 -12.53 -28.35 16.42
CA HIS A 94 -13.61 -28.63 15.50
C HIS A 94 -14.38 -27.35 15.23
N TYR A 95 -14.27 -26.83 13.99
CA TYR A 95 -14.91 -25.57 13.61
C TYR A 95 -16.34 -25.82 13.15
N PHE A 96 -17.29 -25.10 13.73
CA PHE A 96 -18.66 -25.03 13.22
C PHE A 96 -18.81 -23.96 12.13
N ILE A 97 -18.03 -22.90 12.23
CA ILE A 97 -17.92 -21.85 11.22
C ILE A 97 -16.44 -21.46 11.13
N LYS A 98 -15.90 -21.40 9.92
CA LYS A 98 -14.54 -20.96 9.66
C LYS A 98 -14.53 -20.02 8.46
N GLU A 99 -14.56 -18.71 8.73
CA GLU A 99 -14.56 -17.66 7.70
C GLU A 99 -13.21 -16.95 7.60
N ARG A 100 -12.43 -16.94 8.69
CA ARG A 100 -11.11 -16.29 8.68
C ARG A 100 -10.15 -17.11 7.83
N VAL A 101 -9.47 -16.40 6.92
CA VAL A 101 -8.49 -17.02 6.02
C VAL A 101 -7.22 -17.37 6.78
N SER A 102 -6.61 -18.50 6.44
CA SER A 102 -5.29 -18.91 6.92
C SER A 102 -4.41 -19.17 5.72
N LYS A 103 -3.45 -18.27 5.46
CA LYS A 103 -2.57 -18.39 4.29
C LYS A 103 -1.28 -17.59 4.44
N LYS A 104 -0.30 -17.99 3.64
CA LYS A 104 0.85 -17.15 3.32
C LYS A 104 0.43 -16.10 2.27
N PHE A 105 0.98 -14.91 2.40
CA PHE A 105 0.75 -13.87 1.41
C PHE A 105 2.07 -13.24 0.98
N SER A 106 2.10 -12.80 -0.25
CA SER A 106 3.12 -11.94 -0.83
C SER A 106 2.43 -10.94 -1.75
N LYS A 107 2.57 -9.67 -1.44
CA LYS A 107 1.93 -8.60 -2.20
C LYS A 107 2.95 -7.58 -2.63
N GLU A 108 2.96 -7.29 -3.92
CA GLU A 108 3.81 -6.28 -4.53
C GLU A 108 3.00 -5.01 -4.79
N ILE A 109 3.52 -3.88 -4.31
CA ILE A 109 2.89 -2.57 -4.48
C ILE A 109 3.90 -1.65 -5.18
N PRO A 110 3.71 -1.35 -6.46
CA PRO A 110 4.57 -0.40 -7.15
C PRO A 110 4.32 1.01 -6.64
N LEU A 111 5.42 1.72 -6.40
CA LEU A 111 5.36 3.13 -5.99
C LEU A 111 5.32 4.02 -7.23
N PRO A 112 4.42 5.04 -7.24
CA PRO A 112 4.31 5.96 -8.38
C PRO A 112 5.48 6.94 -8.48
N PHE A 113 6.25 7.11 -7.39
CA PHE A 113 7.37 8.05 -7.32
C PHE A 113 8.55 7.43 -6.60
N PRO A 114 9.79 7.86 -6.94
CA PRO A 114 10.95 7.54 -6.12
C PRO A 114 10.81 8.10 -4.71
N VAL A 115 11.22 7.34 -3.72
CA VAL A 115 11.12 7.72 -2.31
C VAL A 115 12.49 7.73 -1.64
N ASN A 116 12.65 8.60 -0.65
CA ASN A 116 13.85 8.68 0.16
C ASN A 116 13.86 7.55 1.19
N GLN A 117 14.61 6.50 0.90
CA GLN A 117 14.66 5.31 1.74
C GLN A 117 15.15 5.59 3.18
N ALA A 118 16.05 6.56 3.33
CA ALA A 118 16.59 6.91 4.64
C ALA A 118 15.57 7.56 5.59
N LYS A 119 14.49 8.09 5.03
CA LYS A 119 13.44 8.80 5.78
C LYS A 119 12.14 8.02 5.92
N ILE A 120 12.11 6.77 5.50
CA ILE A 120 10.93 5.92 5.66
C ILE A 120 10.68 5.65 7.13
N SER A 121 9.46 5.80 7.55
CA SER A 121 8.99 5.46 8.89
C SER A 121 7.73 4.61 8.84
N TYR A 122 7.44 3.91 9.92
CA TYR A 122 6.24 3.12 10.01
C TYR A 122 5.70 3.07 11.43
N THR A 123 4.40 2.82 11.53
CA THR A 123 3.71 2.46 12.77
C THR A 123 2.88 1.20 12.55
N PHE A 124 2.77 0.39 13.58
CA PHE A 124 1.90 -0.78 13.56
C PHE A 124 1.08 -0.80 14.84
N GLN A 125 -0.20 -0.46 14.73
CA GLN A 125 -1.12 -0.35 15.85
C GLN A 125 -2.51 -0.83 15.44
N ASN A 126 -3.20 -1.50 16.34
CA ASN A 126 -4.59 -1.93 16.14
C ASN A 126 -4.80 -2.77 14.86
N GLY A 127 -3.80 -3.52 14.46
CA GLY A 127 -3.84 -4.31 13.23
C GLY A 127 -3.68 -3.50 11.95
N LEU A 128 -3.32 -2.22 12.03
CA LEU A 128 -3.03 -1.37 10.89
C LEU A 128 -1.53 -1.07 10.83
N LEU A 129 -0.91 -1.45 9.72
CA LEU A 129 0.44 -1.02 9.38
C LEU A 129 0.34 0.24 8.51
N ASN A 130 0.91 1.32 9.00
CA ASN A 130 1.05 2.55 8.24
C ASN A 130 2.53 2.78 7.93
N ILE A 131 2.85 2.95 6.66
CA ILE A 131 4.20 3.26 6.19
C ILE A 131 4.19 4.64 5.56
N ILE A 132 5.10 5.50 5.98
CA ILE A 132 5.29 6.85 5.44
C ILE A 132 6.56 6.85 4.60
N LEU A 133 6.41 7.21 3.35
CA LEU A 133 7.46 7.18 2.34
C LEU A 133 7.64 8.60 1.77
N PRO A 134 8.58 9.39 2.30
CA PRO A 134 8.86 10.69 1.75
C PRO A 134 9.33 10.59 0.29
N ILE A 135 8.70 11.36 -0.59
CA ILE A 135 9.05 11.39 -2.02
C ILE A 135 10.43 12.04 -2.15
N GLU A 136 11.28 11.48 -3.00
CA GLU A 136 12.52 12.15 -3.37
C GLU A 136 12.21 13.48 -4.02
N SER A 137 12.75 14.56 -3.45
CA SER A 137 12.69 15.86 -4.10
C SER A 137 13.85 15.98 -5.09
N ASP A 138 13.56 16.39 -6.32
CA ASP A 138 14.57 16.77 -7.31
C ASP A 138 15.45 17.96 -6.86
N ASN A 139 15.21 18.47 -5.67
CA ASN A 139 15.84 19.61 -5.04
C ASN A 139 16.89 19.23 -4.00
N GLU A 140 17.54 18.08 -4.10
CA GLU A 140 18.86 18.00 -3.50
C GLU A 140 19.74 18.93 -4.34
N SER A 141 19.86 20.15 -3.86
CA SER A 141 20.82 21.13 -4.41
C SER A 141 22.16 20.40 -4.57
N PRO A 142 22.76 20.46 -5.76
CA PRO A 142 24.07 19.85 -5.92
C PRO A 142 24.97 20.39 -4.82
N ILE A 143 25.57 19.50 -4.06
CA ILE A 143 26.52 19.86 -3.03
C ILE A 143 27.59 20.68 -3.75
N PRO A 144 27.76 22.01 -3.43
CA PRO A 144 28.79 22.77 -4.09
C PRO A 144 30.13 22.15 -3.76
N ILE A 145 30.80 21.64 -4.79
CA ILE A 145 32.19 21.22 -4.68
C ILE A 145 33.00 22.50 -4.57
N SER A 146 33.41 22.85 -3.37
CA SER A 146 34.37 23.93 -3.16
C SER A 146 35.74 23.40 -3.50
N PHE A 147 36.35 23.96 -4.51
CA PHE A 147 37.74 23.74 -4.81
C PHE A 147 38.64 24.60 -3.88
#